data_8c186d606cf1b02dfed604cace236076
#
_entry.id   8c186d606cf1b02dfed604cace236076
#
_cell.length_a   1.000
_cell.length_b   1.000
_cell.length_c   1.000
_cell.angle_alpha   90.00
_cell.angle_beta   90.00
_cell.angle_gamma   90.00
#
_symmetry.space_group_name_H-M   'P 1'
#
loop_
_entity.id
_entity.type
_entity.pdbx_description
1 polymer ?
#
loop_
_entity_poly.entity_id
_entity_poly.type
_entity_poly.pdbx_seq_one_letter_code
_entity_poly.pdbx_strand_id
1 'polypeptide(L)'
;MRNLWIYGCSFSCPFWDEEIKDAGVPKITTAEGWPSILSKKLNCNYRDRAQPGYGWNHISYNLEKDIVEGRIRKDDIIVISPSFFSRVTFPEVDEEKIPNQDLTEFAARYCYDHSTFVQMNIKRFTYKLLTLKELGYKVAGWIWSNPVDVGCSFRDPYLLKVKESLIPAPDGNFIWEDWIIKNPECMVIPGELRPDFGWDGDTHFSSYGHKIAAEQIYSSVSKFSKVQII
;
A
#
# COMPACT_ATOMS: atom_id res chain seq x y z
N MET A 1 14.68 12.15 16.94
CA MET A 1 13.32 12.19 16.36
C MET A 1 13.01 10.82 15.80
N ARG A 2 11.76 10.34 15.91
CA ARG A 2 11.28 9.05 15.40
C ARG A 2 11.07 9.15 13.90
N ASN A 3 11.25 8.04 13.17
CA ASN A 3 10.95 7.99 11.75
C ASN A 3 9.58 7.35 11.47
N LEU A 4 8.97 7.77 10.37
CA LEU A 4 7.84 7.12 9.74
C LEU A 4 8.33 6.51 8.42
N TRP A 5 8.37 5.18 8.36
CA TRP A 5 8.77 4.41 7.19
C TRP A 5 7.54 3.98 6.42
N ILE A 6 7.50 4.30 5.12
CA ILE A 6 6.39 3.94 4.23
C ILE A 6 6.91 2.99 3.16
N TYR A 7 6.37 1.78 3.14
CA TYR A 7 6.66 0.75 2.15
C TYR A 7 5.40 0.51 1.32
N GLY A 8 5.48 0.76 0.02
CA GLY A 8 4.31 0.65 -0.85
C GLY A 8 4.59 0.88 -2.32
N CYS A 9 3.51 1.11 -3.05
CA CYS A 9 3.53 1.44 -4.47
C CYS A 9 3.08 2.90 -4.71
N SER A 10 2.61 3.21 -5.91
CA SER A 10 2.11 4.53 -6.32
C SER A 10 1.07 5.12 -5.36
N PHE A 11 0.20 4.31 -4.76
CA PHE A 11 -0.80 4.75 -3.77
C PHE A 11 -0.19 5.27 -2.45
N SER A 12 1.08 5.00 -2.23
CA SER A 12 1.82 5.40 -1.03
C SER A 12 2.95 6.39 -1.32
N CYS A 13 3.04 6.91 -2.54
CA CYS A 13 4.03 7.92 -2.88
C CYS A 13 3.72 9.27 -2.21
N PRO A 14 4.75 10.00 -1.76
CA PRO A 14 4.57 11.26 -1.02
C PRO A 14 4.13 12.42 -1.90
N PHE A 15 4.45 12.32 -3.19
CA PHE A 15 4.12 13.32 -4.20
C PHE A 15 3.63 12.60 -5.43
N TRP A 16 2.63 13.16 -6.02
CA TRP A 16 2.09 12.72 -7.29
C TRP A 16 2.62 13.68 -8.35
N ASP A 17 3.54 13.21 -9.18
CA ASP A 17 4.11 14.04 -10.24
C ASP A 17 3.16 14.10 -11.45
N GLU A 18 2.95 15.31 -11.92
CA GLU A 18 1.86 15.74 -12.78
C GLU A 18 2.01 15.45 -14.27
N GLU A 19 2.80 14.50 -14.67
CA GLU A 19 2.94 14.23 -16.08
C GLU A 19 1.96 13.19 -16.65
N ILE A 20 0.68 13.28 -16.33
CA ILE A 20 -0.36 12.75 -17.21
C ILE A 20 -0.72 13.87 -18.22
N LYS A 21 0.20 14.11 -19.17
CA LYS A 21 0.07 15.19 -20.15
C LYS A 21 -1.00 14.97 -21.21
N ASP A 22 -1.52 13.75 -21.38
CA ASP A 22 -2.29 13.40 -22.60
C ASP A 22 -3.79 13.17 -22.42
N ALA A 23 -4.35 13.30 -21.23
CA ALA A 23 -5.75 12.98 -21.01
C ALA A 23 -6.69 14.17 -20.84
N GLY A 24 -6.24 15.41 -21.07
CA GLY A 24 -7.09 16.60 -20.86
C GLY A 24 -7.51 16.85 -19.41
N VAL A 25 -6.90 16.14 -18.48
CA VAL A 25 -7.15 16.27 -17.04
C VAL A 25 -6.51 17.57 -16.55
N PRO A 26 -7.22 18.37 -15.71
CA PRO A 26 -6.63 19.56 -15.10
C PRO A 26 -5.34 19.20 -14.39
N LYS A 27 -4.27 20.00 -14.61
CA LYS A 27 -3.02 19.89 -13.85
C LYS A 27 -3.34 19.79 -12.37
N ILE A 28 -3.12 18.62 -11.78
CA ILE A 28 -3.13 18.47 -10.34
C ILE A 28 -1.82 19.06 -9.89
N THR A 29 -1.87 20.22 -9.25
CA THR A 29 -0.71 20.85 -8.63
C THR A 29 -0.09 19.86 -7.65
N THR A 30 1.24 19.78 -7.56
CA THR A 30 2.02 18.94 -6.67
C THR A 30 1.33 18.76 -5.31
N ALA A 31 0.36 17.85 -5.27
CA ALA A 31 -0.44 17.63 -4.09
C ALA A 31 0.41 16.84 -3.10
N GLU A 32 0.46 17.32 -1.88
CA GLU A 32 1.11 16.62 -0.80
C GLU A 32 0.39 15.28 -0.56
N GLY A 33 1.09 14.18 -0.79
CA GLY A 33 0.56 12.83 -0.57
C GLY A 33 0.30 12.54 0.91
N TRP A 34 -0.56 11.58 1.20
CA TRP A 34 -0.92 11.19 2.56
C TRP A 34 0.31 10.85 3.46
N PRO A 35 1.42 10.28 2.96
CA PRO A 35 2.57 10.00 3.79
C PRO A 35 3.23 11.24 4.37
N SER A 36 3.33 12.30 3.57
CA SER A 36 3.87 13.58 4.01
C SER A 36 2.94 14.25 5.02
N ILE A 37 1.63 14.28 4.76
CA ILE A 37 0.63 14.79 5.69
C ILE A 37 0.71 14.03 7.01
N LEU A 38 0.77 12.70 6.97
CA LEU A 38 0.84 11.84 8.14
C LEU A 38 2.12 12.10 8.95
N SER A 39 3.28 12.24 8.30
CA SER A 39 4.55 12.50 8.99
C SER A 39 4.53 13.79 9.80
N LYS A 40 3.93 14.85 9.24
CA LYS A 40 3.73 16.13 9.93
C LYS A 40 2.82 15.96 11.15
N LYS A 41 1.68 15.26 11.00
CA LYS A 41 0.74 15.00 12.09
C LYS A 41 1.37 14.20 13.24
N LEU A 42 2.24 13.25 12.93
CA LEU A 42 2.94 12.40 13.90
C LEU A 42 4.20 13.05 14.46
N ASN A 43 4.63 14.19 13.92
CA ASN A 43 5.92 14.82 14.22
C ASN A 43 7.09 13.84 14.08
N CYS A 44 7.14 13.15 12.92
CA CYS A 44 8.14 12.14 12.58
C CYS A 44 8.95 12.57 11.36
N ASN A 45 10.20 12.12 11.24
CA ASN A 45 10.93 12.21 9.98
C ASN A 45 10.33 11.21 8.99
N TYR A 46 10.01 11.66 7.78
CA TYR A 46 9.51 10.80 6.73
C TYR A 46 10.66 10.02 6.05
N ARG A 47 10.46 8.72 5.86
CA ARG A 47 11.37 7.80 5.16
C ARG A 47 10.59 7.08 4.07
N ASP A 48 10.82 7.51 2.84
CA ASP A 48 10.15 6.96 1.67
C ASP A 48 10.84 5.69 1.16
N ARG A 49 10.02 4.63 0.99
CA ARG A 49 10.37 3.36 0.36
C ARG A 49 9.26 2.92 -0.60
N ALA A 50 8.30 3.80 -0.87
CA ALA A 50 7.26 3.56 -1.84
C ALA A 50 7.74 3.96 -3.23
N GLN A 51 7.44 3.13 -4.23
CA GLN A 51 7.67 3.48 -5.64
C GLN A 51 6.52 2.97 -6.51
N PRO A 52 6.15 3.72 -7.55
CA PRO A 52 5.17 3.27 -8.52
C PRO A 52 5.55 1.89 -9.08
N GLY A 53 4.56 1.03 -9.26
CA GLY A 53 4.78 -0.27 -9.87
C GLY A 53 5.26 -1.38 -8.92
N TYR A 54 5.72 -1.09 -7.71
CA TYR A 54 6.22 -2.12 -6.80
C TYR A 54 5.16 -3.18 -6.44
N GLY A 55 5.51 -4.45 -6.61
CA GLY A 55 4.78 -5.59 -6.10
C GLY A 55 5.21 -5.97 -4.69
N TRP A 56 4.46 -6.90 -4.07
CA TRP A 56 4.70 -7.32 -2.69
C TRP A 56 6.12 -7.86 -2.45
N ASN A 57 6.66 -8.63 -3.36
CA ASN A 57 8.01 -9.19 -3.24
C ASN A 57 9.09 -8.10 -3.16
N HIS A 58 8.99 -7.02 -3.95
CA HIS A 58 9.91 -5.89 -3.91
C HIS A 58 9.75 -5.08 -2.61
N ILE A 59 8.51 -4.81 -2.22
CA ILE A 59 8.19 -4.12 -0.96
C ILE A 59 8.77 -4.88 0.22
N SER A 60 8.57 -6.22 0.28
CA SER A 60 9.09 -7.07 1.34
C SER A 60 10.61 -7.10 1.38
N TYR A 61 11.26 -7.19 0.21
CA TYR A 61 12.72 -7.15 0.11
C TYR A 61 13.32 -5.85 0.67
N ASN A 62 12.79 -4.70 0.29
CA ASN A 62 13.26 -3.41 0.79
C ASN A 62 13.08 -3.28 2.30
N LEU A 63 11.95 -3.74 2.82
CA LEU A 63 11.68 -3.74 4.26
C LEU A 63 12.67 -4.64 5.02
N GLU A 64 12.89 -5.86 4.54
CA GLU A 64 13.84 -6.81 5.11
C GLU A 64 15.26 -6.26 5.11
N LYS A 65 15.68 -5.69 3.99
CA LYS A 65 16.98 -5.06 3.84
C LYS A 65 17.19 -3.95 4.87
N ASP A 66 16.23 -3.03 5.01
CA ASP A 66 16.33 -1.92 5.96
C ASP A 66 16.34 -2.41 7.43
N ILE A 67 15.67 -3.53 7.72
CA ILE A 67 15.70 -4.16 9.06
C ILE A 67 17.07 -4.80 9.32
N VAL A 68 17.57 -5.61 8.39
CA VAL A 68 18.85 -6.33 8.52
C VAL A 68 20.02 -5.35 8.62
N GLU A 69 19.98 -4.25 7.88
CA GLU A 69 20.98 -3.18 7.93
C GLU A 69 20.82 -2.26 9.16
N GLY A 70 19.87 -2.53 10.05
CA GLY A 70 19.66 -1.76 11.27
C GLY A 70 19.17 -0.33 11.05
N ARG A 71 18.61 -0.01 9.89
CA ARG A 71 18.11 1.33 9.56
C ARG A 71 16.82 1.67 10.29
N ILE A 72 16.00 0.64 10.56
CA ILE A 72 14.70 0.78 11.25
C ILE A 72 14.89 0.49 12.73
N ARG A 73 14.50 1.43 13.57
CA ARG A 73 14.54 1.28 15.03
C ARG A 73 13.20 0.80 15.56
N LYS A 74 13.19 0.21 16.75
CA LYS A 74 11.95 -0.29 17.39
C LYS A 74 10.93 0.80 17.71
N ASP A 75 11.38 2.02 17.90
CA ASP A 75 10.51 3.17 18.15
C ASP A 75 9.99 3.86 16.88
N ASP A 76 10.53 3.53 15.72
CA ASP A 76 10.03 4.00 14.43
C ASP A 76 8.65 3.40 14.13
N ILE A 77 7.88 4.08 13.30
CA ILE A 77 6.57 3.60 12.81
C ILE A 77 6.75 3.10 11.39
N ILE A 78 6.21 1.92 11.11
CA ILE A 78 6.24 1.29 9.78
C ILE A 78 4.81 1.18 9.27
N VAL A 79 4.55 1.72 8.08
CA VAL A 79 3.29 1.50 7.35
C VAL A 79 3.59 0.76 6.06
N ILE A 80 2.92 -0.36 5.85
CA ILE A 80 3.11 -1.23 4.70
C ILE A 80 1.81 -1.27 3.89
N SER A 81 1.93 -0.95 2.61
CA SER A 81 0.81 -0.92 1.67
C SER A 81 1.13 -1.79 0.44
N PRO A 82 0.87 -3.09 0.49
CA PRO A 82 0.88 -3.87 -0.74
C PRO A 82 -0.25 -3.38 -1.65
N SER A 83 0.07 -3.04 -2.91
CA SER A 83 -0.95 -2.60 -3.86
C SER A 83 -1.80 -3.78 -4.35
N PHE A 84 -1.21 -4.58 -5.21
CA PHE A 84 -1.83 -5.77 -5.78
C PHE A 84 -1.02 -7.00 -5.39
N PHE A 85 -1.64 -7.96 -4.74
CA PHE A 85 -0.99 -9.22 -4.39
C PHE A 85 -0.64 -10.08 -5.61
N SER A 86 -1.24 -9.79 -6.76
CA SER A 86 -0.95 -10.42 -8.05
C SER A 86 0.29 -9.87 -8.75
N ARG A 87 0.74 -8.68 -8.40
CA ARG A 87 1.86 -8.02 -9.07
C ARG A 87 3.19 -8.64 -8.67
N VAL A 88 4.01 -8.95 -9.69
CA VAL A 88 5.38 -9.46 -9.53
C VAL A 88 6.36 -8.38 -9.94
N THR A 89 7.33 -8.10 -9.07
CA THR A 89 8.46 -7.21 -9.36
C THR A 89 9.72 -7.79 -8.73
N PHE A 90 10.87 -7.64 -9.39
CA PHE A 90 12.14 -8.14 -8.89
C PHE A 90 13.07 -6.96 -8.58
N PRO A 91 13.59 -6.88 -7.33
CA PRO A 91 14.40 -5.73 -6.88
C PRO A 91 15.69 -5.49 -7.64
N GLU A 92 16.22 -6.54 -8.27
CA GLU A 92 17.54 -6.51 -8.94
C GLU A 92 17.43 -6.61 -10.47
N VAL A 93 16.21 -6.61 -11.00
CA VAL A 93 15.98 -6.64 -12.45
C VAL A 93 15.88 -5.21 -12.96
N ASP A 94 16.67 -4.92 -13.98
CA ASP A 94 16.62 -3.68 -14.72
C ASP A 94 15.27 -3.58 -15.45
N GLU A 95 14.40 -2.68 -15.01
CA GLU A 95 13.04 -2.53 -15.55
C GLU A 95 13.02 -2.06 -17.02
N GLU A 96 14.12 -1.43 -17.49
CA GLU A 96 14.26 -1.07 -18.90
C GLU A 96 14.45 -2.32 -19.78
N LYS A 97 14.97 -3.43 -19.22
CA LYS A 97 15.23 -4.68 -19.95
C LYS A 97 14.06 -5.65 -19.92
N ILE A 98 13.33 -5.69 -18.80
CA ILE A 98 12.17 -6.59 -18.64
C ILE A 98 11.05 -5.82 -17.98
N PRO A 99 10.04 -5.37 -18.72
CA PRO A 99 8.86 -4.69 -18.17
C PRO A 99 8.18 -5.52 -17.08
N ASN A 100 7.82 -4.89 -15.98
CA ASN A 100 7.14 -5.55 -14.85
C ASN A 100 5.83 -6.24 -15.26
N GLN A 101 5.14 -5.71 -16.28
CA GLN A 101 3.94 -6.32 -16.83
C GLN A 101 4.23 -7.69 -17.43
N ASP A 102 5.31 -7.82 -18.20
CA ASP A 102 5.72 -9.08 -18.83
C ASP A 102 6.09 -10.13 -17.78
N LEU A 103 6.76 -9.73 -16.71
CA LEU A 103 7.10 -10.62 -15.59
C LEU A 103 5.84 -11.07 -14.82
N THR A 104 4.87 -10.18 -14.64
CA THR A 104 3.59 -10.52 -14.00
C THR A 104 2.80 -11.50 -14.87
N GLU A 105 2.72 -11.25 -16.18
CA GLU A 105 2.07 -12.15 -17.13
C GLU A 105 2.78 -13.50 -17.22
N PHE A 106 4.13 -13.49 -17.25
CA PHE A 106 4.92 -14.72 -17.25
C PHE A 106 4.67 -15.54 -15.97
N ALA A 107 4.72 -14.91 -14.80
CA ALA A 107 4.46 -15.59 -13.53
C ALA A 107 3.03 -16.14 -13.47
N ALA A 108 2.04 -15.37 -13.91
CA ALA A 108 0.66 -15.81 -13.97
C ALA A 108 0.44 -16.98 -14.94
N ARG A 109 1.16 -16.99 -16.07
CA ARG A 109 0.98 -17.99 -17.12
C ARG A 109 1.75 -19.28 -16.88
N TYR A 110 2.93 -19.22 -16.30
CA TYR A 110 3.89 -20.33 -16.29
C TYR A 110 4.35 -20.80 -14.92
N CYS A 111 4.26 -19.98 -13.89
CA CYS A 111 4.86 -20.32 -12.61
C CYS A 111 3.85 -20.80 -11.57
N TYR A 112 2.63 -20.24 -11.56
CA TYR A 112 1.62 -20.54 -10.53
C TYR A 112 0.21 -20.34 -11.09
N ASP A 113 -0.73 -21.12 -10.57
CA ASP A 113 -2.13 -20.71 -10.61
C ASP A 113 -2.28 -19.36 -9.93
N HIS A 114 -2.96 -18.42 -10.61
CA HIS A 114 -3.09 -17.04 -10.17
C HIS A 114 -3.64 -16.93 -8.73
N SER A 115 -4.65 -17.70 -8.41
CA SER A 115 -5.26 -17.72 -7.07
C SER A 115 -4.25 -18.19 -6.01
N THR A 116 -3.50 -19.24 -6.28
CA THR A 116 -2.45 -19.76 -5.39
C THR A 116 -1.36 -18.73 -5.15
N PHE A 117 -0.94 -18.00 -6.19
CA PHE A 117 0.08 -16.96 -6.07
C PHE A 117 -0.39 -15.80 -5.18
N VAL A 118 -1.61 -15.31 -5.41
CA VAL A 118 -2.19 -14.24 -4.58
C VAL A 118 -2.35 -14.69 -3.13
N GLN A 119 -2.87 -15.89 -2.88
CA GLN A 119 -2.99 -16.45 -1.54
C GLN A 119 -1.63 -16.56 -0.83
N MET A 120 -0.60 -16.98 -1.55
CA MET A 120 0.76 -17.04 -1.01
C MET A 120 1.26 -15.65 -0.60
N ASN A 121 1.03 -14.63 -1.40
CA ASN A 121 1.44 -13.26 -1.09
C ASN A 121 0.65 -12.67 0.09
N ILE A 122 -0.63 -12.95 0.20
CA ILE A 122 -1.45 -12.59 1.37
C ILE A 122 -0.89 -13.24 2.64
N LYS A 123 -0.57 -14.52 2.60
CA LYS A 123 0.05 -15.23 3.73
C LYS A 123 1.39 -14.62 4.11
N ARG A 124 2.26 -14.34 3.13
CA ARG A 124 3.56 -13.69 3.36
C ARG A 124 3.40 -12.31 3.98
N PHE A 125 2.47 -11.50 3.50
CA PHE A 125 2.15 -10.20 4.09
C PHE A 125 1.70 -10.33 5.53
N THR A 126 0.77 -11.24 5.81
CA THR A 126 0.26 -11.53 7.15
C THR A 126 1.38 -11.95 8.10
N TYR A 127 2.20 -12.92 7.69
CA TYR A 127 3.34 -13.36 8.50
C TYR A 127 4.34 -12.23 8.75
N LYS A 128 4.57 -11.37 7.76
CA LYS A 128 5.47 -10.21 7.94
C LYS A 128 4.94 -9.27 9.01
N LEU A 129 3.66 -8.91 9.00
CA LEU A 129 3.04 -8.06 10.02
C LEU A 129 3.14 -8.70 11.42
N LEU A 130 2.80 -9.99 11.54
CA LEU A 130 2.88 -10.72 12.81
C LEU A 130 4.30 -10.75 13.35
N THR A 131 5.27 -11.16 12.51
CA THR A 131 6.68 -11.26 12.91
C THR A 131 7.23 -9.91 13.37
N LEU A 132 6.94 -8.84 12.63
CA LEU A 132 7.40 -7.50 13.02
C LEU A 132 6.80 -7.04 14.35
N LYS A 133 5.52 -7.32 14.56
CA LYS A 133 4.83 -7.02 15.81
C LYS A 133 5.44 -7.79 16.99
N GLU A 134 5.67 -9.10 16.83
CA GLU A 134 6.31 -9.95 17.85
C GLU A 134 7.74 -9.51 18.15
N LEU A 135 8.47 -9.06 17.13
CA LEU A 135 9.80 -8.47 17.30
C LEU A 135 9.76 -7.08 17.95
N GLY A 136 8.60 -6.55 18.29
CA GLY A 136 8.41 -5.26 18.96
C GLY A 136 8.45 -4.03 18.06
N TYR A 137 8.33 -4.18 16.74
CA TYR A 137 8.19 -3.05 15.83
C TYR A 137 6.76 -2.49 15.86
N LYS A 138 6.65 -1.18 15.66
CA LYS A 138 5.36 -0.47 15.53
C LYS A 138 4.94 -0.51 14.07
N VAL A 139 4.21 -1.54 13.70
CA VAL A 139 3.84 -1.80 12.31
C VAL A 139 2.33 -1.80 12.10
N ALA A 140 1.90 -1.20 11.01
CA ALA A 140 0.54 -1.30 10.50
C ALA A 140 0.57 -1.54 8.98
N GLY A 141 -0.47 -2.18 8.47
CA GLY A 141 -0.63 -2.42 7.04
C GLY A 141 -1.98 -1.98 6.55
N TRP A 142 -2.11 -1.64 5.27
CA TRP A 142 -3.40 -1.42 4.63
C TRP A 142 -3.44 -2.11 3.28
N ILE A 143 -4.61 -2.54 2.85
CA ILE A 143 -4.79 -3.33 1.63
C ILE A 143 -5.55 -2.48 0.64
N TRP A 144 -4.95 -2.28 -0.54
CA TRP A 144 -5.58 -1.51 -1.59
C TRP A 144 -6.66 -2.32 -2.31
N SER A 145 -6.25 -3.35 -3.04
CA SER A 145 -7.15 -4.10 -3.91
C SER A 145 -7.81 -5.28 -3.23
N ASN A 146 -8.99 -5.61 -3.74
CA ASN A 146 -9.75 -6.75 -3.26
C ASN A 146 -9.09 -8.08 -3.69
N PRO A 147 -8.66 -8.93 -2.76
CA PRO A 147 -8.16 -10.26 -3.09
C PRO A 147 -9.27 -11.21 -3.59
N VAL A 148 -10.54 -10.79 -3.60
CA VAL A 148 -11.69 -11.63 -3.99
C VAL A 148 -11.69 -11.97 -5.47
N ASP A 149 -11.13 -11.13 -6.34
CA ASP A 149 -11.02 -11.41 -7.78
C ASP A 149 -10.27 -12.70 -8.10
N VAL A 150 -9.62 -13.30 -7.10
CA VAL A 150 -8.91 -14.57 -7.16
C VAL A 150 -9.46 -15.61 -6.18
N GLY A 151 -10.72 -15.49 -5.76
CA GLY A 151 -11.36 -16.43 -4.85
C GLY A 151 -10.93 -16.32 -3.38
N CYS A 152 -10.17 -15.30 -3.00
CA CYS A 152 -9.79 -15.03 -1.63
C CYS A 152 -10.80 -14.07 -0.99
N SER A 153 -11.53 -14.53 0.02
CA SER A 153 -12.40 -13.66 0.81
C SER A 153 -11.65 -13.05 2.00
N PHE A 154 -12.13 -11.91 2.53
CA PHE A 154 -11.71 -11.36 3.84
C PHE A 154 -11.96 -12.32 5.02
N ARG A 155 -12.58 -13.43 4.78
CA ARG A 155 -12.67 -14.56 5.71
C ARG A 155 -11.40 -15.40 5.71
N ASP A 156 -10.38 -15.02 4.91
CA ASP A 156 -9.08 -15.69 4.97
C ASP A 156 -8.59 -15.67 6.41
N PRO A 157 -8.37 -16.83 7.03
CA PRO A 157 -7.99 -16.94 8.43
C PRO A 157 -6.65 -16.26 8.73
N TYR A 158 -5.81 -16.03 7.72
CA TYR A 158 -4.54 -15.32 7.88
C TYR A 158 -4.74 -13.81 8.03
N LEU A 159 -5.63 -13.20 7.23
CA LEU A 159 -5.95 -11.78 7.37
C LEU A 159 -6.65 -11.49 8.68
N LEU A 160 -7.52 -12.39 9.16
CA LEU A 160 -8.17 -12.25 10.47
C LEU A 160 -7.17 -12.18 11.63
N LYS A 161 -6.03 -12.89 11.54
CA LYS A 161 -5.00 -12.87 12.58
C LYS A 161 -4.31 -11.50 12.73
N VAL A 162 -4.27 -10.71 11.68
CA VAL A 162 -3.62 -9.39 11.68
C VAL A 162 -4.60 -8.22 11.66
N LYS A 163 -5.89 -8.49 11.82
CA LYS A 163 -6.95 -7.47 11.77
C LYS A 163 -6.63 -6.22 12.57
N GLU A 164 -6.08 -6.36 13.77
CA GLU A 164 -5.70 -5.24 14.64
C GLU A 164 -4.50 -4.42 14.10
N SER A 165 -3.72 -5.00 13.20
CA SER A 165 -2.58 -4.34 12.55
C SER A 165 -2.96 -3.80 11.17
N LEU A 166 -4.17 -4.06 10.69
CA LEU A 166 -4.69 -3.51 9.46
C LEU A 166 -5.35 -2.15 9.70
N ILE A 167 -5.12 -1.24 8.78
CA ILE A 167 -5.74 0.07 8.75
C ILE A 167 -6.99 -0.03 7.89
N PRO A 168 -8.20 0.10 8.48
CA PRO A 168 -9.42 0.08 7.69
C PRO A 168 -9.57 1.37 6.89
N ALA A 169 -10.30 1.31 5.78
CA ALA A 169 -10.80 2.48 5.07
C ALA A 169 -11.81 3.25 5.96
N PRO A 170 -12.19 4.47 5.60
CA PRO A 170 -13.12 5.30 6.41
C PRO A 170 -14.48 4.68 6.70
N ASP A 171 -14.96 3.79 5.84
CA ASP A 171 -16.22 3.04 6.03
C ASP A 171 -16.06 1.79 6.94
N GLY A 172 -14.85 1.53 7.43
CA GLY A 172 -14.52 0.39 8.28
C GLY A 172 -14.14 -0.88 7.51
N ASN A 173 -14.21 -0.88 6.19
CA ASN A 173 -13.73 -1.99 5.35
C ASN A 173 -12.21 -2.03 5.31
N PHE A 174 -11.63 -3.22 5.11
CA PHE A 174 -10.17 -3.36 5.01
C PHE A 174 -9.66 -3.20 3.57
N ILE A 175 -10.55 -3.11 2.58
CA ILE A 175 -10.22 -2.88 1.17
C ILE A 175 -10.49 -1.43 0.85
N TRP A 176 -9.42 -0.72 0.55
CA TRP A 176 -9.49 0.70 0.27
C TRP A 176 -10.06 0.99 -1.13
N GLU A 177 -9.84 0.09 -2.08
CA GLU A 177 -10.39 0.19 -3.43
C GLU A 177 -11.91 0.20 -3.43
N ASP A 178 -12.55 -0.66 -2.64
CA ASP A 178 -14.00 -0.69 -2.50
C ASP A 178 -14.57 0.63 -1.93
N TRP A 179 -13.80 1.28 -1.05
CA TRP A 179 -14.18 2.56 -0.50
C TRP A 179 -13.97 3.69 -1.51
N ILE A 180 -12.82 3.76 -2.20
CA ILE A 180 -12.51 4.85 -3.11
C ILE A 180 -13.49 4.86 -4.30
N ILE A 181 -13.89 3.69 -4.81
CA ILE A 181 -14.88 3.57 -5.90
C ILE A 181 -16.24 4.18 -5.51
N LYS A 182 -16.61 4.11 -4.24
CA LYS A 182 -17.85 4.72 -3.71
C LYS A 182 -17.71 6.21 -3.39
N ASN A 183 -16.50 6.77 -3.44
CA ASN A 183 -16.19 8.15 -3.09
C ASN A 183 -15.39 8.81 -4.21
N PRO A 184 -16.03 9.08 -5.37
CA PRO A 184 -15.34 9.54 -6.58
C PRO A 184 -14.61 10.88 -6.40
N GLU A 185 -15.02 11.71 -5.45
CA GLU A 185 -14.33 12.95 -5.10
C GLU A 185 -12.93 12.73 -4.50
N CYS A 186 -12.68 11.51 -4.03
CA CYS A 186 -11.38 11.10 -3.50
C CYS A 186 -10.43 10.57 -4.58
N MET A 187 -10.88 10.38 -5.82
CA MET A 187 -10.08 9.89 -6.95
C MET A 187 -9.44 11.01 -7.75
N VAL A 188 -8.32 10.69 -8.41
CA VAL A 188 -7.71 11.59 -9.40
C VAL A 188 -8.61 11.74 -10.62
N ILE A 189 -9.10 10.62 -11.15
CA ILE A 189 -10.06 10.59 -12.25
C ILE A 189 -11.22 9.70 -11.84
N PRO A 190 -12.40 10.28 -11.55
CA PRO A 190 -13.62 9.50 -11.39
C PRO A 190 -13.91 8.71 -12.66
N GLY A 191 -14.26 7.45 -12.51
CA GLY A 191 -14.59 6.58 -13.63
C GLY A 191 -15.90 5.85 -13.41
N GLU A 192 -16.29 5.10 -14.42
CA GLU A 192 -17.46 4.23 -14.36
C GLU A 192 -17.04 2.77 -14.61
N LEU A 193 -17.76 1.83 -14.01
CA LEU A 193 -17.55 0.42 -14.29
C LEU A 193 -18.14 0.11 -15.68
N ARG A 194 -17.28 -0.24 -16.63
CA ARG A 194 -17.71 -0.64 -17.98
C ARG A 194 -17.76 -2.16 -18.09
N PRO A 195 -18.84 -2.72 -18.66
CA PRO A 195 -19.01 -4.18 -18.77
C PRO A 195 -17.87 -4.90 -19.49
N ASP A 196 -17.25 -4.23 -20.48
CA ASP A 196 -16.26 -4.84 -21.39
C ASP A 196 -14.80 -4.55 -20.98
N PHE A 197 -14.56 -3.53 -20.17
CA PHE A 197 -13.20 -3.04 -19.84
C PHE A 197 -12.92 -2.89 -18.35
N GLY A 198 -13.89 -3.13 -17.47
CA GLY A 198 -13.77 -2.88 -16.06
C GLY A 198 -13.86 -1.39 -15.70
N TRP A 199 -13.10 -0.94 -14.72
CA TRP A 199 -13.09 0.45 -14.27
C TRP A 199 -12.25 1.32 -15.21
N ASP A 200 -12.81 2.42 -15.73
CA ASP A 200 -12.16 3.32 -16.69
C ASP A 200 -11.55 4.59 -16.09
N GLY A 201 -11.66 4.76 -14.77
CA GLY A 201 -11.08 5.88 -14.03
C GLY A 201 -9.71 5.57 -13.46
N ASP A 202 -9.09 6.58 -12.84
CA ASP A 202 -7.87 6.41 -12.05
C ASP A 202 -8.19 6.45 -10.55
N THR A 203 -8.08 5.31 -9.89
CA THR A 203 -8.38 5.13 -8.47
C THR A 203 -7.31 5.68 -7.53
N HIS A 204 -6.23 6.29 -8.03
CA HIS A 204 -5.29 6.98 -7.17
C HIS A 204 -5.97 8.13 -6.42
N PHE A 205 -5.47 8.45 -5.24
CA PHE A 205 -6.05 9.50 -4.42
C PHE A 205 -5.91 10.88 -5.03
N SER A 206 -7.02 11.63 -5.13
CA SER A 206 -6.99 13.09 -5.30
C SER A 206 -6.36 13.78 -4.09
N SER A 207 -6.11 15.10 -4.19
CA SER A 207 -5.64 15.89 -3.04
C SER A 207 -6.58 15.76 -1.83
N TYR A 208 -7.89 15.64 -2.06
CA TYR A 208 -8.88 15.41 -1.01
C TYR A 208 -8.78 13.99 -0.46
N GLY A 209 -8.68 12.99 -1.32
CA GLY A 209 -8.49 11.59 -0.95
C GLY A 209 -7.23 11.37 -0.11
N HIS A 210 -6.11 12.03 -0.44
CA HIS A 210 -4.90 11.99 0.38
C HIS A 210 -5.09 12.53 1.79
N LYS A 211 -5.88 13.60 1.97
CA LYS A 211 -6.20 14.13 3.31
C LYS A 211 -7.01 13.12 4.12
N ILE A 212 -8.05 12.54 3.52
CA ILE A 212 -8.88 11.52 4.18
C ILE A 212 -8.04 10.29 4.55
N ALA A 213 -7.20 9.80 3.63
CA ALA A 213 -6.30 8.69 3.88
C ALA A 213 -5.34 9.00 5.05
N ALA A 214 -4.74 10.18 5.08
CA ALA A 214 -3.85 10.59 6.16
C ALA A 214 -4.55 10.61 7.53
N GLU A 215 -5.80 11.11 7.61
CA GLU A 215 -6.59 11.11 8.85
C GLU A 215 -6.88 9.68 9.32
N GLN A 216 -7.33 8.83 8.42
CA GLN A 216 -7.68 7.46 8.73
C GLN A 216 -6.46 6.65 9.20
N ILE A 217 -5.34 6.81 8.50
CA ILE A 217 -4.09 6.15 8.89
C ILE A 217 -3.58 6.71 10.23
N TYR A 218 -3.66 8.03 10.43
CA TYR A 218 -3.31 8.66 11.69
C TYR A 218 -4.11 8.09 12.87
N SER A 219 -5.41 7.94 12.73
CA SER A 219 -6.27 7.37 13.79
C SER A 219 -5.84 5.96 14.19
N SER A 220 -5.34 5.18 13.24
CA SER A 220 -4.86 3.80 13.45
C SER A 220 -3.48 3.74 14.08
N VAL A 221 -2.54 4.62 13.66
CA VAL A 221 -1.12 4.54 14.10
C VAL A 221 -0.77 5.47 15.26
N SER A 222 -1.58 6.48 15.55
CA SER A 222 -1.33 7.42 16.67
C SER A 222 -1.25 6.73 18.02
N LYS A 223 -1.94 5.60 18.20
CA LYS A 223 -1.84 4.74 19.37
C LYS A 223 -0.40 4.26 19.65
N PHE A 224 0.43 4.12 18.61
CA PHE A 224 1.85 3.76 18.77
C PHE A 224 2.69 4.92 19.34
N SER A 225 2.17 6.14 19.29
CA SER A 225 2.85 7.34 19.80
C SER A 225 2.63 7.56 21.28
N LYS A 226 1.57 6.98 21.84
CA LYS A 226 1.30 7.00 23.28
C LYS A 226 2.18 5.94 23.92
N VAL A 227 3.46 6.26 24.17
CA VAL A 227 4.31 5.46 25.03
C VAL A 227 3.64 5.46 26.40
N GLN A 228 3.21 4.31 26.87
CA GLN A 228 2.96 4.12 28.28
C GLN A 228 4.31 4.31 28.99
N ILE A 229 4.47 5.46 29.60
CA ILE A 229 5.47 5.62 30.67
C ILE A 229 4.92 4.77 31.81
N ILE A 230 5.43 3.54 31.92
CA ILE A 230 5.25 2.69 33.10
C ILE A 230 6.42 2.98 34.02
#